data_fc4fd87745bb52ebe3d501f1ddfb8195
#
_entry.id   fc4fd87745bb52ebe3d501f1ddfb8195
#
_cell.length_a   1.000
_cell.length_b   1.000
_cell.length_c   1.000
_cell.angle_alpha   90.00
_cell.angle_beta   90.00
_cell.angle_gamma   90.00
#
_symmetry.space_group_name_H-M   'P 1'
#
loop_
_entity.id
_entity.type
_entity.pdbx_description
1 polymer ?
#
loop_
_entity_poly.entity_id
_entity_poly.type
_entity_poly.pdbx_seq_one_letter_code
_entity_poly.pdbx_strand_id
1 'polypeptide(L)'
;LLISAFTGQIQAARILIRDQATSSLMITPTAVATWDVSLTALETRDPRDIAEARAANVAAAPLSPGLSVHAIMILGALEEVDTAYSIINGLLLRRGGLVTQVDSGQGPSPASDPLWRQTQWLFTPATRSLRADPRFLSLSKDIGLAEFWRGRGVPPDEGLPRG
;
A
#
# COMPACT_ATOMS: atom_id res chain seq x y z
N LEU A 1 -1.82 -0.66 -13.21
CA LEU A 1 -0.53 -1.12 -12.71
C LEU A 1 -0.68 -2.20 -11.63
N LEU A 2 -1.17 -1.90 -10.44
CA LEU A 2 -1.27 -2.84 -9.32
C LEU A 2 -2.11 -4.08 -9.65
N ILE A 3 -3.24 -3.93 -10.34
CA ILE A 3 -4.07 -5.05 -10.78
C ILE A 3 -3.24 -6.01 -11.64
N SER A 4 -2.54 -5.51 -12.64
CA SER A 4 -1.69 -6.34 -13.52
C SER A 4 -0.58 -7.03 -12.73
N ALA A 5 0.06 -6.32 -11.78
CA ALA A 5 1.10 -6.89 -10.92
C ALA A 5 0.56 -8.05 -10.04
N PHE A 6 -0.60 -7.86 -9.41
CA PHE A 6 -1.17 -8.87 -8.50
C PHE A 6 -1.92 -10.02 -9.21
N THR A 7 -2.20 -9.88 -10.51
CA THR A 7 -2.73 -10.97 -11.35
C THR A 7 -1.65 -11.73 -12.12
N GLY A 8 -0.37 -11.53 -11.79
CA GLY A 8 0.76 -12.21 -12.42
C GLY A 8 1.16 -11.64 -13.79
N GLN A 9 0.56 -10.52 -14.22
CA GLN A 9 0.88 -9.86 -15.49
C GLN A 9 2.01 -8.83 -15.30
N ILE A 10 3.15 -9.25 -14.75
CA ILE A 10 4.25 -8.36 -14.38
C ILE A 10 4.78 -7.58 -15.60
N GLN A 11 4.91 -8.22 -16.77
CA GLN A 11 5.38 -7.54 -17.97
C GLN A 11 4.42 -6.45 -18.44
N ALA A 12 3.11 -6.69 -18.36
CA ALA A 12 2.12 -5.65 -18.66
C ALA A 12 2.21 -4.47 -17.68
N ALA A 13 2.46 -4.75 -16.39
CA ALA A 13 2.70 -3.72 -15.39
C ALA A 13 3.96 -2.89 -15.71
N ARG A 14 5.07 -3.53 -16.14
CA ARG A 14 6.30 -2.83 -16.55
C ARG A 14 6.08 -1.93 -17.77
N ILE A 15 5.33 -2.39 -18.78
CA ILE A 15 4.97 -1.56 -19.93
C ILE A 15 4.20 -0.31 -19.49
N LEU A 16 3.19 -0.48 -18.63
CA LEU A 16 2.40 0.63 -18.09
C LEU A 16 3.26 1.66 -17.35
N ILE A 17 4.25 1.22 -16.57
CA ILE A 17 5.18 2.14 -15.89
C ILE A 17 5.98 2.95 -16.91
N ARG A 18 6.52 2.31 -17.94
CA ARG A 18 7.33 2.98 -18.97
C ARG A 18 6.50 3.98 -19.78
N ASP A 19 5.31 3.61 -20.17
CA ASP A 19 4.40 4.49 -20.91
C ASP A 19 3.99 5.70 -20.07
N GLN A 20 3.71 5.50 -18.80
CA GLN A 20 3.37 6.59 -17.89
C GLN A 20 4.57 7.48 -17.55
N ALA A 21 5.76 6.92 -17.42
CA ALA A 21 6.99 7.69 -17.23
C ALA A 21 7.30 8.63 -18.42
N THR A 22 6.88 8.23 -19.63
CA THR A 22 7.09 9.03 -20.85
C THR A 22 5.96 10.00 -21.16
N SER A 23 4.74 9.70 -20.74
CA SER A 23 3.53 10.45 -21.15
C SER A 23 2.91 11.31 -20.05
N SER A 24 3.31 11.17 -18.78
CA SER A 24 2.66 11.86 -17.68
C SER A 24 3.63 12.66 -16.82
N LEU A 25 3.44 13.97 -16.81
CA LEU A 25 4.03 14.90 -15.85
C LEU A 25 3.60 14.64 -14.37
N MET A 26 2.79 13.60 -14.13
CA MET A 26 2.14 13.35 -12.86
C MET A 26 2.77 12.21 -12.04
N ILE A 27 3.72 11.47 -12.61
CA ILE A 27 4.41 10.38 -11.90
C ILE A 27 5.87 10.78 -11.65
N THR A 28 6.26 10.81 -10.38
CA THR A 28 7.62 11.19 -10.01
C THR A 28 8.62 10.08 -10.38
N PRO A 29 9.88 10.43 -10.71
CA PRO A 29 10.95 9.44 -10.92
C PRO A 29 11.10 8.47 -9.74
N THR A 30 10.91 8.96 -8.52
CA THR A 30 10.92 8.14 -7.30
C THR A 30 9.83 7.06 -7.33
N ALA A 31 8.61 7.40 -7.74
CA ALA A 31 7.53 6.44 -7.85
C ALA A 31 7.84 5.36 -8.89
N VAL A 32 8.37 5.75 -10.06
CA VAL A 32 8.77 4.83 -11.13
C VAL A 32 9.84 3.85 -10.63
N ALA A 33 10.90 4.36 -10.01
CA ALA A 33 11.98 3.53 -9.47
C ALA A 33 11.47 2.57 -8.39
N THR A 34 10.64 3.06 -7.46
CA THR A 34 10.04 2.22 -6.40
C THR A 34 9.17 1.10 -6.98
N TRP A 35 8.40 1.37 -8.03
CA TRP A 35 7.58 0.36 -8.67
C TRP A 35 8.41 -0.68 -9.43
N ASP A 36 9.50 -0.28 -10.08
CA ASP A 36 10.34 -1.22 -10.84
C ASP A 36 11.00 -2.25 -9.93
N VAL A 37 11.62 -1.83 -8.82
CA VAL A 37 12.18 -2.76 -7.83
C VAL A 37 11.09 -3.60 -7.16
N SER A 38 9.89 -3.04 -6.94
CA SER A 38 8.76 -3.78 -6.38
C SER A 38 8.26 -4.88 -7.32
N LEU A 39 8.17 -4.61 -8.62
CA LEU A 39 7.79 -5.62 -9.61
C LEU A 39 8.83 -6.72 -9.71
N THR A 40 10.11 -6.37 -9.60
CA THR A 40 11.19 -7.38 -9.58
C THR A 40 11.03 -8.30 -8.37
N ALA A 41 10.81 -7.76 -7.18
CA ALA A 41 10.60 -8.55 -5.98
C ALA A 41 9.34 -9.44 -6.05
N LEU A 42 8.24 -8.95 -6.63
CA LEU A 42 7.02 -9.73 -6.84
C LEU A 42 7.22 -10.88 -7.82
N GLU A 43 8.07 -10.70 -8.83
CA GLU A 43 8.39 -11.69 -9.85
C GLU A 43 9.35 -12.77 -9.34
N THR A 44 10.46 -12.35 -8.75
CA THR A 44 11.55 -13.25 -8.35
C THR A 44 11.33 -13.93 -7.02
N ARG A 45 10.69 -13.22 -6.07
CA ARG A 45 10.60 -13.63 -4.66
C ARG A 45 11.97 -13.84 -4.01
N ASP A 46 13.04 -13.31 -4.60
CA ASP A 46 14.37 -13.38 -4.03
C ASP A 46 14.46 -12.50 -2.78
N PRO A 47 15.05 -12.99 -1.67
CA PRO A 47 15.17 -12.19 -0.44
C PRO A 47 15.92 -10.86 -0.61
N ARG A 48 16.87 -10.76 -1.56
CA ARG A 48 17.59 -9.52 -1.83
C ARG A 48 16.67 -8.51 -2.54
N ASP A 49 15.91 -8.96 -3.53
CA ASP A 49 14.97 -8.13 -4.26
C ASP A 49 13.85 -7.64 -3.32
N ILE A 50 13.38 -8.52 -2.42
CA ILE A 50 12.40 -8.16 -1.38
C ILE A 50 12.98 -7.09 -0.44
N ALA A 51 14.23 -7.23 0.00
CA ALA A 51 14.87 -6.25 0.87
C ALA A 51 15.06 -4.90 0.18
N GLU A 52 15.42 -4.89 -1.12
CA GLU A 52 15.52 -3.67 -1.92
C GLU A 52 14.15 -3.01 -2.11
N ALA A 53 13.14 -3.76 -2.49
CA ALA A 53 11.77 -3.27 -2.62
C ALA A 53 11.25 -2.71 -1.30
N ARG A 54 11.49 -3.39 -0.17
CA ARG A 54 11.13 -2.89 1.15
C ARG A 54 11.79 -1.55 1.45
N ALA A 55 13.09 -1.41 1.23
CA ALA A 55 13.81 -0.17 1.48
C ALA A 55 13.27 0.98 0.62
N ALA A 56 13.03 0.74 -0.67
CA ALA A 56 12.48 1.74 -1.59
C ALA A 56 11.05 2.17 -1.17
N ASN A 57 10.19 1.22 -0.80
CA ASN A 57 8.82 1.51 -0.37
C ASN A 57 8.77 2.26 0.97
N VAL A 58 9.66 1.93 1.93
CA VAL A 58 9.79 2.67 3.20
C VAL A 58 10.22 4.11 2.96
N ALA A 59 11.16 4.34 2.05
CA ALA A 59 11.61 5.69 1.71
C ALA A 59 10.53 6.52 0.98
N ALA A 60 9.75 5.89 0.11
CA ALA A 60 8.73 6.55 -0.69
C ALA A 60 7.41 6.81 0.06
N ALA A 61 7.01 5.91 0.95
CA ALA A 61 5.70 5.96 1.61
C ALA A 61 5.40 7.30 2.30
N PRO A 62 6.30 7.93 3.07
CA PRO A 62 5.99 9.19 3.74
C PRO A 62 5.75 10.37 2.80
N LEU A 63 6.16 10.28 1.55
CA LEU A 63 6.11 11.40 0.60
C LEU A 63 4.68 11.74 0.14
N SER A 64 3.78 10.76 0.10
CA SER A 64 2.37 11.01 -0.23
C SER A 64 1.45 9.86 0.21
N PRO A 65 0.12 10.11 0.39
CA PRO A 65 -0.85 9.07 0.69
C PRO A 65 -0.91 7.97 -0.38
N GLY A 66 -0.82 8.32 -1.65
CA GLY A 66 -0.81 7.34 -2.75
C GLY A 66 0.39 6.40 -2.70
N LEU A 67 1.59 6.93 -2.44
CA LEU A 67 2.79 6.11 -2.28
C LEU A 67 2.72 5.23 -1.04
N SER A 68 2.15 5.73 0.07
CA SER A 68 1.90 4.91 1.26
C SER A 68 1.00 3.72 0.94
N VAL A 69 -0.13 3.93 0.25
CA VAL A 69 -1.06 2.83 -0.12
C VAL A 69 -0.38 1.83 -1.05
N HIS A 70 0.35 2.30 -2.06
CA HIS A 70 1.11 1.41 -2.95
C HIS A 70 2.13 0.58 -2.17
N ALA A 71 2.89 1.20 -1.27
CA ALA A 71 3.85 0.52 -0.42
C ALA A 71 3.19 -0.56 0.45
N ILE A 72 2.06 -0.25 1.09
CA ILE A 72 1.31 -1.20 1.90
C ILE A 72 0.86 -2.41 1.07
N MET A 73 0.32 -2.19 -0.13
CA MET A 73 -0.14 -3.28 -0.99
C MET A 73 1.02 -4.15 -1.49
N ILE A 74 2.13 -3.55 -1.90
CA ILE A 74 3.34 -4.29 -2.32
C ILE A 74 3.91 -5.10 -1.17
N LEU A 75 4.12 -4.47 -0.02
CA LEU A 75 4.70 -5.13 1.16
C LEU A 75 3.76 -6.21 1.71
N GLY A 76 2.45 -6.00 1.68
CA GLY A 76 1.47 -7.02 2.02
C GLY A 76 1.54 -8.24 1.10
N ALA A 77 1.69 -8.02 -0.22
CA ALA A 77 1.86 -9.08 -1.20
C ALA A 77 3.22 -9.82 -1.08
N LEU A 78 4.25 -9.14 -0.58
CA LEU A 78 5.57 -9.71 -0.28
C LEU A 78 5.66 -10.32 1.12
N GLU A 79 4.57 -10.30 1.90
CA GLU A 79 4.51 -10.79 3.28
C GLU A 79 5.41 -10.03 4.28
N GLU A 80 5.83 -8.82 3.92
CA GLU A 80 6.58 -7.88 4.77
C GLU A 80 5.65 -7.14 5.75
N VAL A 81 4.93 -7.93 6.56
CA VAL A 81 3.78 -7.51 7.37
C VAL A 81 4.15 -6.42 8.38
N ASP A 82 5.28 -6.53 9.07
CA ASP A 82 5.71 -5.56 10.08
C ASP A 82 5.97 -4.18 9.49
N THR A 83 6.63 -4.16 8.34
CA THR A 83 6.93 -2.92 7.61
C THR A 83 5.64 -2.28 7.08
N ALA A 84 4.73 -3.10 6.53
CA ALA A 84 3.44 -2.62 6.05
C ALA A 84 2.61 -2.00 7.19
N TYR A 85 2.55 -2.61 8.38
CA TYR A 85 1.88 -2.03 9.55
C TYR A 85 2.51 -0.73 10.03
N SER A 86 3.82 -0.59 9.94
CA SER A 86 4.49 0.68 10.28
C SER A 86 4.03 1.82 9.37
N ILE A 87 3.85 1.54 8.06
CA ILE A 87 3.33 2.52 7.10
C ILE A 87 1.83 2.78 7.32
N ILE A 88 1.02 1.74 7.58
CA ILE A 88 -0.41 1.87 7.91
C ILE A 88 -0.61 2.81 9.09
N ASN A 89 0.16 2.61 10.17
CA ASN A 89 0.09 3.46 11.36
C ASN A 89 0.43 4.93 11.03
N GLY A 90 1.41 5.16 10.17
CA GLY A 90 1.78 6.49 9.70
C GLY A 90 0.69 7.15 8.85
N LEU A 91 0.08 6.37 7.93
CA LEU A 91 -0.95 6.86 7.01
C LEU A 91 -2.30 7.11 7.69
N LEU A 92 -2.82 6.11 8.41
CA LEU A 92 -4.18 6.14 8.94
C LEU A 92 -4.26 6.73 10.35
N LEU A 93 -3.28 6.44 11.21
CA LEU A 93 -3.30 6.83 12.62
C LEU A 93 -2.36 7.99 12.93
N ARG A 94 -1.51 8.40 11.99
CA ARG A 94 -0.48 9.43 12.18
C ARG A 94 0.47 9.14 13.34
N ARG A 95 0.83 7.87 13.48
CA ARG A 95 1.69 7.35 14.57
C ARG A 95 2.94 6.71 14.00
N GLY A 96 4.03 6.75 14.78
CA GLY A 96 5.32 6.11 14.43
C GLY A 96 6.23 6.99 13.58
N GLY A 97 7.31 6.39 13.07
CA GLY A 97 8.36 7.10 12.31
C GLY A 97 8.03 7.34 10.83
N LEU A 98 6.99 6.71 10.28
CA LEU A 98 6.64 6.78 8.86
C LEU A 98 5.33 7.55 8.63
N VAL A 99 5.17 8.67 9.32
CA VAL A 99 3.96 9.51 9.17
C VAL A 99 3.93 10.12 7.78
N THR A 100 2.86 9.83 7.04
CA THR A 100 2.66 10.33 5.69
C THR A 100 2.44 11.84 5.67
N GLN A 101 3.17 12.53 4.82
CA GLN A 101 3.00 13.96 4.59
C GLN A 101 1.70 14.21 3.82
N VAL A 102 0.85 15.10 4.33
CA VAL A 102 -0.47 15.39 3.75
C VAL A 102 -0.42 16.65 2.90
N ASP A 103 0.51 17.54 3.21
CA ASP A 103 0.70 18.84 2.54
C ASP A 103 2.17 19.00 2.19
N SER A 104 2.52 18.63 0.97
CA SER A 104 3.88 18.87 0.45
C SER A 104 4.02 20.22 -0.26
N GLY A 105 3.03 21.11 -0.17
CA GLY A 105 3.06 22.41 -0.88
C GLY A 105 3.07 22.30 -2.41
N GLN A 106 3.07 21.12 -2.93
CA GLN A 106 2.87 20.83 -4.35
C GLN A 106 1.38 20.75 -4.61
N GLY A 107 0.92 21.45 -5.65
CA GLY A 107 -0.50 21.53 -6.02
C GLY A 107 -1.20 20.16 -6.11
N PRO A 108 -2.50 20.13 -6.38
CA PRO A 108 -3.28 18.89 -6.38
C PRO A 108 -2.66 17.87 -7.34
N SER A 109 -2.20 16.76 -6.76
CA SER A 109 -1.66 15.61 -7.48
C SER A 109 -2.53 14.40 -7.18
N PRO A 110 -2.75 13.49 -8.13
CA PRO A 110 -3.45 12.23 -7.85
C PRO A 110 -2.85 11.45 -6.67
N ALA A 111 -1.55 11.59 -6.43
CA ALA A 111 -0.87 10.92 -5.31
C ALA A 111 -1.16 11.56 -3.94
N SER A 112 -1.61 12.82 -3.90
CA SER A 112 -1.97 13.55 -2.67
C SER A 112 -3.47 13.54 -2.36
N ASP A 113 -4.29 12.87 -3.20
CA ASP A 113 -5.74 12.81 -3.04
C ASP A 113 -6.12 12.22 -1.66
N PRO A 114 -6.98 12.90 -0.88
CA PRO A 114 -7.52 12.37 0.37
C PRO A 114 -8.22 11.02 0.24
N LEU A 115 -8.70 10.66 -0.96
CA LEU A 115 -9.31 9.36 -1.23
C LEU A 115 -8.39 8.18 -0.93
N TRP A 116 -7.07 8.35 -0.97
CA TRP A 116 -6.11 7.31 -0.56
C TRP A 116 -6.21 6.94 0.92
N ARG A 117 -6.84 7.74 1.75
CA ARG A 117 -7.12 7.43 3.16
C ARG A 117 -8.37 6.58 3.37
N GLN A 118 -9.13 6.32 2.32
CA GLN A 118 -10.22 5.36 2.38
C GLN A 118 -9.65 3.95 2.58
N THR A 119 -10.42 3.06 3.16
CA THR A 119 -9.94 1.77 3.66
C THR A 119 -10.17 0.60 2.71
N GLN A 120 -10.76 0.82 1.52
CA GLN A 120 -11.08 -0.25 0.57
C GLN A 120 -9.86 -1.06 0.13
N TRP A 121 -8.68 -0.45 0.03
CA TRP A 121 -7.45 -1.13 -0.34
C TRP A 121 -7.00 -2.18 0.70
N LEU A 122 -7.44 -2.06 1.95
CA LEU A 122 -7.20 -3.07 2.99
C LEU A 122 -7.87 -4.41 2.65
N PHE A 123 -8.87 -4.42 1.77
CA PHE A 123 -9.65 -5.62 1.42
C PHE A 123 -9.27 -6.20 0.05
N THR A 124 -8.17 -5.75 -0.53
CA THR A 124 -7.64 -6.32 -1.78
C THR A 124 -6.90 -7.65 -1.53
N PRO A 125 -6.74 -8.49 -2.55
CA PRO A 125 -5.94 -9.72 -2.43
C PRO A 125 -4.50 -9.47 -1.96
N ALA A 126 -3.90 -8.34 -2.36
CA ALA A 126 -2.53 -7.97 -2.00
C ALA A 126 -2.31 -7.77 -0.49
N THR A 127 -3.37 -7.40 0.24
CA THR A 127 -3.30 -7.13 1.69
C THR A 127 -3.86 -8.29 2.53
N ARG A 128 -4.02 -9.47 1.94
CA ARG A 128 -4.56 -10.65 2.65
C ARG A 128 -3.70 -11.03 3.87
N SER A 129 -2.38 -10.98 3.74
CA SER A 129 -1.44 -11.26 4.84
C SER A 129 -1.64 -10.31 6.01
N LEU A 130 -1.94 -9.03 5.73
CA LEU A 130 -2.19 -8.02 6.76
C LEU A 130 -3.50 -8.30 7.50
N ARG A 131 -4.56 -8.72 6.79
CA ARG A 131 -5.84 -9.07 7.43
C ARG A 131 -5.76 -10.34 8.27
N ALA A 132 -4.86 -11.25 7.95
CA ALA A 132 -4.62 -12.46 8.72
C ALA A 132 -3.82 -12.21 10.01
N ASP A 133 -3.15 -11.07 10.11
CA ASP A 133 -2.35 -10.70 11.29
C ASP A 133 -3.27 -10.20 12.43
N PRO A 134 -3.03 -10.61 13.69
CA PRO A 134 -3.84 -10.21 14.84
C PRO A 134 -3.95 -8.68 15.03
N ARG A 135 -2.96 -7.91 14.58
CA ARG A 135 -2.97 -6.44 14.63
C ARG A 135 -4.11 -5.82 13.83
N PHE A 136 -4.67 -6.54 12.85
CA PHE A 136 -5.79 -6.05 12.05
C PHE A 136 -7.02 -5.74 12.90
N LEU A 137 -7.28 -6.54 13.95
CA LEU A 137 -8.40 -6.29 14.87
C LEU A 137 -8.23 -4.98 15.63
N SER A 138 -7.01 -4.68 16.11
CA SER A 138 -6.72 -3.42 16.77
C SER A 138 -6.82 -2.25 15.80
N LEU A 139 -6.22 -2.37 14.61
CA LEU A 139 -6.33 -1.37 13.56
C LEU A 139 -7.79 -1.06 13.21
N SER A 140 -8.62 -2.09 13.02
CA SER A 140 -10.04 -1.93 12.68
C SER A 140 -10.83 -1.16 13.74
N LYS A 141 -10.47 -1.32 15.02
CA LYS A 141 -11.04 -0.52 16.13
C LYS A 141 -10.54 0.92 16.04
N ASP A 142 -9.24 1.11 15.90
CA ASP A 142 -8.61 2.44 15.91
C ASP A 142 -9.10 3.35 14.76
N ILE A 143 -9.44 2.77 13.59
CA ILE A 143 -9.98 3.50 12.43
C ILE A 143 -11.51 3.51 12.34
N GLY A 144 -12.22 2.96 13.34
CA GLY A 144 -13.69 2.97 13.41
C GLY A 144 -14.40 1.92 12.55
N LEU A 145 -13.69 1.05 11.83
CA LEU A 145 -14.29 0.00 11.00
C LEU A 145 -15.07 -1.02 11.83
N ALA A 146 -14.56 -1.41 12.99
CA ALA A 146 -15.23 -2.37 13.87
C ALA A 146 -16.58 -1.85 14.37
N GLU A 147 -16.69 -0.55 14.64
CA GLU A 147 -17.94 0.10 15.02
C GLU A 147 -18.91 0.23 13.86
N PHE A 148 -18.39 0.58 12.67
CA PHE A 148 -19.18 0.63 11.45
C PHE A 148 -19.84 -0.71 11.14
N TRP A 149 -19.11 -1.81 11.17
CA TRP A 149 -19.65 -3.15 10.92
C TRP A 149 -20.71 -3.54 11.96
N ARG A 150 -20.44 -3.27 13.24
CA ARG A 150 -21.40 -3.55 14.32
C ARG A 150 -22.69 -2.75 14.13
N GLY A 151 -22.58 -1.45 13.81
CA GLY A 151 -23.73 -0.59 13.61
C GLY A 151 -24.56 -0.94 12.39
N ARG A 152 -23.97 -1.54 11.36
CA ARG A 152 -24.65 -1.96 10.14
C ARG A 152 -25.19 -3.41 10.18
N GLY A 153 -24.81 -4.19 11.19
CA GLY A 153 -25.13 -5.63 11.25
C GLY A 153 -24.49 -6.43 10.12
N VAL A 154 -23.44 -5.88 9.47
CA VAL A 154 -22.72 -6.53 8.38
C VAL A 154 -21.45 -7.13 8.97
N PRO A 155 -21.27 -8.47 8.93
CA PRO A 155 -20.00 -9.07 9.32
C PRO A 155 -18.91 -8.58 8.36
N PRO A 156 -17.66 -8.45 8.84
CA PRO A 156 -16.54 -8.22 7.94
C PRO A 156 -16.44 -9.36 6.93
N ASP A 157 -16.03 -9.01 5.70
CA ASP A 157 -15.86 -9.99 4.62
C ASP A 157 -15.00 -11.19 5.05
N GLU A 158 -15.24 -12.35 4.41
CA GLU A 158 -14.52 -13.59 4.69
C GLU A 158 -13.00 -13.39 4.62
N GLY A 159 -12.29 -13.84 5.64
CA GLY A 159 -10.83 -13.76 5.74
C GLY A 159 -10.30 -12.93 6.90
N LEU A 160 -11.18 -12.39 7.75
CA LEU A 160 -10.76 -11.77 9.01
C LEU A 160 -10.60 -12.83 10.10
N PRO A 161 -9.62 -12.68 11.01
CA PRO A 161 -9.52 -13.55 12.17
C PRO A 161 -10.82 -13.46 12.97
N ARG A 162 -11.43 -14.59 13.20
CA ARG A 162 -12.57 -14.68 14.12
C ARG A 162 -12.03 -14.50 15.53
N GLY A 163 -12.38 -13.37 16.16
CA GLY A 163 -12.04 -13.06 17.54
C GLY A 163 -12.77 -13.96 18.53
#